data_2993972bc3fb258ff35f1cf9c912d3d8
#
_entry.id   2993972bc3fb258ff35f1cf9c912d3d8
#
_cell.length_a   1.000
_cell.length_b   1.000
_cell.length_c   1.000
_cell.angle_alpha   90.00
_cell.angle_beta   90.00
_cell.angle_gamma   90.00
#
_symmetry.space_group_name_H-M   'P 1'
#
loop_
_entity.id
_entity.type
_entity.pdbx_description
1 polymer ?
#
loop_
_entity_poly.entity_id
_entity_poly.type
_entity_poly.pdbx_seq_one_letter_code
_entity_poly.pdbx_strand_id
1 'polypeptide(L)'
;MAAAPSKYRTLTADEMFTILDHDCRDRHLWALALYGLRRGEIAGLRWANVDLKAKTVSVVENRVVVGEEVVVGTPKSKASNRALPMPDEVVEVLRAARKRQAEERLAFGQGYGTGEYVASDEAGQSYHPDRLTSAWGRMLDELGIKRVRLHDARHSCATLMHLRGVPIAVIAAWLGHASAAFTLSVYAHSQDDALKAAAGSFGRVVTTRDTETGSEGRHQAWEPLLTRPYSVGRAGLEPATNGL
;
A
#
# COMPACT_ATOMS: atom_id res chain seq x y z
N MET A 1 -9.54 -31.70 -3.20
CA MET A 1 -10.59 -30.72 -2.94
C MET A 1 -10.15 -29.40 -3.58
N ALA A 2 -10.87 -28.86 -4.55
CA ALA A 2 -10.56 -27.56 -5.13
C ALA A 2 -10.80 -26.48 -4.05
N ALA A 3 -9.82 -25.60 -3.84
CA ALA A 3 -9.96 -24.47 -2.93
C ALA A 3 -11.14 -23.62 -3.38
N ALA A 4 -12.01 -23.24 -2.44
CA ALA A 4 -13.13 -22.34 -2.74
C ALA A 4 -12.57 -21.05 -3.34
N PRO A 5 -13.16 -20.52 -4.42
CA PRO A 5 -12.65 -19.31 -5.06
C PRO A 5 -12.62 -18.18 -4.03
N SER A 6 -11.49 -17.46 -3.97
CA SER A 6 -11.33 -16.29 -3.11
C SER A 6 -12.55 -15.36 -3.29
N LYS A 7 -13.24 -15.04 -2.20
CA LYS A 7 -14.42 -14.15 -2.20
C LYS A 7 -14.10 -12.74 -2.67
N TYR A 8 -12.81 -12.42 -2.84
CA TYR A 8 -12.31 -11.10 -3.18
C TYR A 8 -11.28 -11.20 -4.30
N ARG A 9 -11.53 -10.44 -5.39
CA ARG A 9 -10.54 -10.25 -6.45
C ARG A 9 -9.52 -9.22 -6.01
N THR A 10 -8.24 -9.52 -6.18
CA THR A 10 -7.14 -8.54 -6.07
C THR A 10 -6.77 -8.02 -7.45
N LEU A 11 -6.24 -6.80 -7.50
CA LEU A 11 -5.65 -6.23 -8.71
C LEU A 11 -4.33 -6.93 -9.01
N THR A 12 -4.02 -7.14 -10.29
CA THR A 12 -2.69 -7.55 -10.74
C THR A 12 -1.71 -6.38 -10.66
N ALA A 13 -0.41 -6.65 -10.75
CA ALA A 13 0.60 -5.59 -10.79
C ALA A 13 0.39 -4.67 -11.99
N ASP A 14 0.08 -5.21 -13.17
CA ASP A 14 -0.16 -4.43 -14.39
C ASP A 14 -1.40 -3.53 -14.26
N GLU A 15 -2.48 -4.03 -13.65
CA GLU A 15 -3.66 -3.22 -13.37
C GLU A 15 -3.34 -2.09 -12.38
N MET A 16 -2.52 -2.35 -11.37
CA MET A 16 -2.08 -1.31 -10.42
C MET A 16 -1.22 -0.25 -11.11
N PHE A 17 -0.31 -0.63 -12.01
CA PHE A 17 0.47 0.31 -12.81
C PHE A 17 -0.44 1.12 -13.73
N THR A 18 -1.39 0.50 -14.43
CA THR A 18 -2.35 1.19 -15.29
C THR A 18 -3.14 2.27 -14.50
N ILE A 19 -3.57 1.96 -13.27
CA ILE A 19 -4.26 2.92 -12.41
C ILE A 19 -3.33 4.06 -11.98
N LEU A 20 -2.07 3.74 -11.62
CA LEU A 20 -1.09 4.74 -11.19
C LEU A 20 -0.64 5.67 -12.33
N ASP A 21 -0.64 5.18 -13.57
CA ASP A 21 -0.27 5.96 -14.75
C ASP A 21 -1.44 6.75 -15.34
N HIS A 22 -2.67 6.46 -14.90
CA HIS A 22 -3.85 7.17 -15.37
C HIS A 22 -3.82 8.65 -14.98
N ASP A 23 -3.77 9.52 -15.99
CA ASP A 23 -3.77 10.97 -15.79
C ASP A 23 -5.18 11.47 -15.49
N CYS A 24 -5.51 11.57 -14.22
CA CYS A 24 -6.78 12.07 -13.73
C CYS A 24 -6.60 12.95 -12.49
N ARG A 25 -7.61 13.80 -12.22
CA ARG A 25 -7.58 14.71 -11.07
C ARG A 25 -7.30 13.98 -9.74
N ASP A 26 -7.89 12.81 -9.55
CA ASP A 26 -7.87 12.06 -8.30
C ASP A 26 -6.75 11.01 -8.23
N ARG A 27 -5.78 11.03 -9.17
CA ARG A 27 -4.65 10.09 -9.25
C ARG A 27 -3.95 9.89 -7.89
N HIS A 28 -3.76 10.96 -7.14
CA HIS A 28 -3.12 10.91 -5.81
C HIS A 28 -3.94 10.12 -4.79
N LEU A 29 -5.28 10.13 -4.89
CA LEU A 29 -6.16 9.35 -4.01
C LEU A 29 -6.08 7.85 -4.34
N TRP A 30 -5.95 7.53 -5.63
CA TRP A 30 -5.75 6.15 -6.09
C TRP A 30 -4.39 5.61 -5.70
N ALA A 31 -3.35 6.44 -5.76
CA ALA A 31 -2.03 6.09 -5.24
C ALA A 31 -2.09 5.78 -3.74
N LEU A 32 -2.77 6.59 -2.92
CA LEU A 32 -2.96 6.31 -1.49
C LEU A 32 -3.77 5.04 -1.23
N ALA A 33 -4.79 4.74 -2.04
CA ALA A 33 -5.57 3.50 -1.94
C ALA A 33 -4.71 2.27 -2.23
N LEU A 34 -3.94 2.30 -3.33
CA LEU A 34 -3.00 1.25 -3.71
C LEU A 34 -1.82 1.14 -2.74
N TYR A 35 -1.51 2.21 -2.01
CA TYR A 35 -0.53 2.25 -0.93
C TYR A 35 -1.04 1.63 0.38
N GLY A 36 -2.33 1.31 0.44
CA GLY A 36 -2.95 0.55 1.52
C GLY A 36 -3.76 1.37 2.52
N LEU A 37 -4.07 2.64 2.26
CA LEU A 37 -4.95 3.43 3.11
C LEU A 37 -6.42 2.97 2.94
N ARG A 38 -7.18 3.04 4.04
CA ARG A 38 -8.63 2.81 4.00
C ARG A 38 -9.37 3.99 3.39
N ARG A 39 -10.54 3.77 2.80
CA ARG A 39 -11.41 4.83 2.27
C ARG A 39 -11.56 6.01 3.23
N GLY A 40 -11.89 5.73 4.48
CA GLY A 40 -12.08 6.76 5.49
C GLY A 40 -10.78 7.46 5.91
N GLU A 41 -9.65 6.77 5.87
CA GLU A 41 -8.32 7.35 6.09
C GLU A 41 -7.94 8.30 4.96
N ILE A 42 -8.24 7.94 3.70
CA ILE A 42 -8.05 8.83 2.53
C ILE A 42 -8.96 10.05 2.64
N ALA A 43 -10.24 9.85 2.96
CA ALA A 43 -11.21 10.95 3.11
C ALA A 43 -10.87 11.89 4.27
N GLY A 44 -10.22 11.37 5.33
CA GLY A 44 -9.82 12.11 6.52
C GLY A 44 -8.38 12.65 6.47
N LEU A 45 -7.62 12.36 5.42
CA LEU A 45 -6.22 12.79 5.35
C LEU A 45 -6.14 14.30 5.13
N ARG A 46 -5.49 15.00 6.07
CA ARG A 46 -5.21 16.44 5.97
C ARG A 46 -3.79 16.68 5.48
N TRP A 47 -3.58 17.78 4.77
CA TRP A 47 -2.25 18.21 4.33
C TRP A 47 -1.27 18.43 5.51
N ALA A 48 -1.78 18.79 6.69
CA ALA A 48 -0.96 18.91 7.91
C ALA A 48 -0.33 17.57 8.35
N ASN A 49 -0.90 16.45 7.91
CA ASN A 49 -0.44 15.09 8.21
C ASN A 49 0.40 14.47 7.08
N VAL A 50 0.77 15.27 6.06
CA VAL A 50 1.61 14.85 4.92
C VAL A 50 2.89 15.66 4.92
N ASP A 51 3.99 15.04 5.29
CA ASP A 51 5.32 15.65 5.19
C ASP A 51 5.98 15.21 3.87
N LEU A 52 5.91 16.08 2.87
CA LEU A 52 6.51 15.84 1.54
C LEU A 52 8.04 15.92 1.56
N LYS A 53 8.65 16.55 2.58
CA LYS A 53 10.09 16.64 2.73
C LYS A 53 10.65 15.41 3.44
N ALA A 54 10.04 15.02 4.55
CA ALA A 54 10.39 13.79 5.27
C ALA A 54 9.85 12.53 4.58
N LYS A 55 9.01 12.69 3.53
CA LYS A 55 8.36 11.60 2.79
C LYS A 55 7.56 10.69 3.71
N THR A 56 6.72 11.27 4.56
CA THR A 56 5.87 10.52 5.50
C THR A 56 4.43 10.98 5.44
N VAL A 57 3.50 10.04 5.64
CA VAL A 57 2.08 10.29 5.84
C VAL A 57 1.64 9.73 7.18
N SER A 58 0.99 10.57 7.99
CA SER A 58 0.47 10.20 9.31
C SER A 58 -1.03 9.97 9.22
N VAL A 59 -1.45 8.73 9.49
CA VAL A 59 -2.87 8.34 9.51
C VAL A 59 -3.37 8.50 10.94
N VAL A 60 -3.99 9.64 11.24
CA VAL A 60 -4.46 10.02 12.57
C VAL A 60 -5.96 10.33 12.63
N GLU A 61 -6.59 10.45 11.48
CA GLU A 61 -8.00 10.81 11.35
C GLU A 61 -8.70 9.88 10.35
N ASN A 62 -9.98 9.67 10.56
CA ASN A 62 -10.83 8.84 9.72
C ASN A 62 -12.17 9.56 9.54
N ARG A 63 -12.66 9.64 8.30
CA ARG A 63 -14.00 10.16 7.99
C ARG A 63 -14.87 9.02 7.46
N VAL A 64 -15.97 8.77 8.16
CA VAL A 64 -16.92 7.70 7.84
C VAL A 64 -18.32 8.23 7.77
N VAL A 65 -19.19 7.57 7.01
CA VAL A 65 -20.61 7.86 6.96
C VAL A 65 -21.31 7.02 8.02
N VAL A 66 -22.09 7.67 8.87
CA VAL A 66 -22.96 7.04 9.88
C VAL A 66 -24.37 7.58 9.67
N GLY A 67 -25.26 6.73 9.18
CA GLY A 67 -26.56 7.22 8.67
C GLY A 67 -26.33 8.13 7.43
N GLU A 68 -26.78 9.37 7.51
CA GLU A 68 -26.62 10.38 6.45
C GLU A 68 -25.46 11.36 6.72
N GLU A 69 -24.84 11.28 7.90
CA GLU A 69 -23.81 12.24 8.33
C GLU A 69 -22.39 11.71 8.14
N VAL A 70 -21.48 12.64 7.80
CA VAL A 70 -20.04 12.35 7.79
C VAL A 70 -19.47 12.64 9.16
N VAL A 71 -19.08 11.57 9.86
CA VAL A 71 -18.47 11.65 11.19
C VAL A 71 -16.95 11.60 11.02
N VAL A 72 -16.29 12.60 11.65
CA VAL A 72 -14.84 12.65 11.81
C VAL A 72 -14.49 11.98 13.13
N GLY A 73 -13.57 11.03 13.08
CA GLY A 73 -13.13 10.32 14.29
C GLY A 73 -11.67 9.95 14.24
N THR A 74 -11.14 9.65 15.40
CA THR A 74 -9.83 8.99 15.48
C THR A 74 -9.95 7.52 15.11
N PRO A 75 -8.90 6.90 14.55
CA PRO A 75 -8.90 5.47 14.28
C PRO A 75 -9.23 4.66 15.53
N LYS A 76 -10.10 3.65 15.39
CA LYS A 76 -10.65 2.83 16.51
C LYS A 76 -9.61 2.11 17.38
N SER A 77 -8.36 1.97 16.92
CA SER A 77 -7.30 1.30 17.67
C SER A 77 -5.99 2.10 17.60
N LYS A 78 -5.14 1.97 18.63
CA LYS A 78 -3.79 2.54 18.62
C LYS A 78 -2.97 2.08 17.42
N ALA A 79 -3.14 0.84 16.96
CA ALA A 79 -2.47 0.30 15.78
C ALA A 79 -2.88 0.99 14.46
N SER A 80 -4.05 1.60 14.42
CA SER A 80 -4.52 2.35 13.24
C SER A 80 -3.91 3.75 13.14
N ASN A 81 -3.43 4.31 14.26
CA ASN A 81 -2.67 5.57 14.26
C ASN A 81 -1.20 5.24 13.96
N ARG A 82 -0.76 5.58 12.76
CA ARG A 82 0.55 5.19 12.24
C ARG A 82 1.11 6.22 11.28
N ALA A 83 2.43 6.32 11.24
CA ALA A 83 3.16 7.04 10.21
C ALA A 83 3.74 6.05 9.20
N LEU A 84 3.53 6.30 7.92
CA LEU A 84 4.01 5.46 6.83
C LEU A 84 5.03 6.24 6.00
N PRO A 85 6.22 5.66 5.69
CA PRO A 85 7.17 6.26 4.76
C PRO A 85 6.58 6.19 3.35
N MET A 86 6.73 7.23 2.54
CA MET A 86 6.24 7.28 1.16
C MET A 86 7.39 7.08 0.16
N PRO A 87 7.23 6.24 -0.86
CA PRO A 87 8.16 6.20 -2.00
C PRO A 87 8.03 7.47 -2.84
N ASP A 88 9.04 7.75 -3.65
CA ASP A 88 9.13 9.00 -4.42
C ASP A 88 7.93 9.20 -5.35
N GLU A 89 7.43 8.14 -5.96
CA GLU A 89 6.29 8.16 -6.86
C GLU A 89 5.01 8.66 -6.14
N VAL A 90 4.78 8.24 -4.90
CA VAL A 90 3.63 8.72 -4.09
C VAL A 90 3.84 10.17 -3.69
N VAL A 91 5.06 10.56 -3.33
CA VAL A 91 5.40 11.95 -2.99
C VAL A 91 5.16 12.88 -4.19
N GLU A 92 5.56 12.47 -5.39
CA GLU A 92 5.41 13.25 -6.62
C GLU A 92 3.94 13.50 -6.96
N VAL A 93 3.08 12.47 -6.92
CA VAL A 93 1.65 12.64 -7.19
C VAL A 93 0.96 13.49 -6.13
N LEU A 94 1.38 13.41 -4.86
CA LEU A 94 0.86 14.27 -3.79
C LEU A 94 1.35 15.72 -3.96
N ARG A 95 2.60 15.93 -4.38
CA ARG A 95 3.14 17.26 -4.67
C ARG A 95 2.38 17.93 -5.83
N ALA A 96 2.12 17.17 -6.90
CA ALA A 96 1.33 17.65 -8.03
C ALA A 96 -0.11 17.99 -7.61
N ALA A 97 -0.74 17.16 -6.78
CA ALA A 97 -2.08 17.45 -6.24
C ALA A 97 -2.10 18.71 -5.37
N ARG A 98 -1.11 18.90 -4.50
CA ARG A 98 -1.01 20.11 -3.66
C ARG A 98 -0.81 21.38 -4.48
N LYS A 99 0.00 21.30 -5.55
CA LYS A 99 0.20 22.41 -6.48
C LYS A 99 -1.10 22.76 -7.17
N ARG A 100 -1.82 21.78 -7.73
CA ARG A 100 -3.12 21.99 -8.37
C ARG A 100 -4.14 22.62 -7.42
N GLN A 101 -4.29 22.12 -6.19
CA GLN A 101 -5.21 22.70 -5.21
C GLN A 101 -4.83 24.14 -4.83
N ALA A 102 -3.54 24.50 -4.85
CA ALA A 102 -3.12 25.88 -4.66
C ALA A 102 -3.53 26.78 -5.84
N GLU A 103 -3.42 26.29 -7.08
CA GLU A 103 -3.87 26.97 -8.30
C GLU A 103 -5.41 27.15 -8.30
N GLU A 104 -6.15 26.11 -7.94
CA GLU A 104 -7.62 26.14 -7.78
C GLU A 104 -8.02 27.18 -6.72
N ARG A 105 -7.32 27.22 -5.59
CA ARG A 105 -7.56 28.21 -4.53
C ARG A 105 -7.38 29.65 -5.02
N LEU A 106 -6.35 29.90 -5.82
CA LEU A 106 -6.13 31.23 -6.42
C LEU A 106 -7.22 31.60 -7.41
N ALA A 107 -7.67 30.64 -8.22
CA ALA A 107 -8.72 30.86 -9.20
C ALA A 107 -10.11 31.08 -8.55
N PHE A 108 -10.43 30.34 -7.50
CA PHE A 108 -11.72 30.44 -6.79
C PHE A 108 -11.79 31.64 -5.83
N GLY A 109 -10.66 32.16 -5.36
CA GLY A 109 -10.58 33.27 -4.45
C GLY A 109 -11.26 33.00 -3.10
N GLN A 110 -12.07 33.97 -2.62
CA GLN A 110 -12.74 33.90 -1.32
C GLN A 110 -13.80 32.77 -1.20
N GLY A 111 -14.26 32.21 -2.32
CA GLY A 111 -15.21 31.10 -2.33
C GLY A 111 -14.60 29.74 -2.12
N TYR A 112 -13.26 29.64 -2.09
CA TYR A 112 -12.58 28.37 -1.88
C TYR A 112 -12.78 27.87 -0.45
N GLY A 113 -13.08 26.58 -0.30
CA GLY A 113 -13.23 25.91 0.98
C GLY A 113 -11.97 25.95 1.84
N THR A 114 -11.93 25.18 2.92
CA THR A 114 -10.78 25.20 3.84
C THR A 114 -9.49 24.75 3.18
N GLY A 115 -9.57 23.85 2.18
CA GLY A 115 -8.41 23.29 1.50
C GLY A 115 -7.50 22.45 2.41
N GLU A 116 -8.01 22.02 3.58
CA GLU A 116 -7.24 21.27 4.55
C GLU A 116 -7.05 19.81 4.15
N TYR A 117 -8.03 19.25 3.41
CA TYR A 117 -8.05 17.83 3.06
C TYR A 117 -7.33 17.55 1.74
N VAL A 118 -6.61 16.44 1.71
CA VAL A 118 -5.97 15.92 0.49
C VAL A 118 -7.05 15.50 -0.52
N ALA A 119 -8.15 14.93 -0.05
CA ALA A 119 -9.30 14.56 -0.86
C ALA A 119 -10.32 15.72 -0.88
N SER A 120 -10.19 16.62 -1.86
CA SER A 120 -11.10 17.75 -2.06
C SER A 120 -11.44 17.98 -3.54
N ASP A 121 -12.58 18.65 -3.77
CA ASP A 121 -12.98 19.08 -5.11
C ASP A 121 -12.27 20.39 -5.55
N GLU A 122 -12.65 20.90 -6.71
CA GLU A 122 -12.08 22.11 -7.32
C GLU A 122 -12.37 23.36 -6.51
N ALA A 123 -13.43 23.33 -5.69
CA ALA A 123 -13.80 24.42 -4.78
C ALA A 123 -13.15 24.27 -3.38
N GLY A 124 -12.26 23.28 -3.19
CA GLY A 124 -11.60 23.02 -1.91
C GLY A 124 -12.50 22.40 -0.84
N GLN A 125 -13.68 21.91 -1.21
CA GLN A 125 -14.56 21.19 -0.32
C GLN A 125 -14.11 19.75 -0.17
N SER A 126 -14.08 19.24 1.06
CA SER A 126 -13.68 17.86 1.32
C SER A 126 -14.64 16.87 0.68
N TYR A 127 -14.13 15.82 0.05
CA TYR A 127 -14.96 14.78 -0.55
C TYR A 127 -15.78 14.04 0.51
N HIS A 128 -17.05 13.81 0.19
CA HIS A 128 -17.83 12.81 0.90
C HIS A 128 -17.20 11.42 0.71
N PRO A 129 -17.06 10.57 1.75
CA PRO A 129 -16.39 9.26 1.62
C PRO A 129 -16.97 8.38 0.50
N ASP A 130 -18.28 8.44 0.24
CA ASP A 130 -18.91 7.64 -0.81
C ASP A 130 -18.57 8.12 -2.22
N ARG A 131 -18.22 9.40 -2.39
CA ARG A 131 -17.71 9.93 -3.67
C ARG A 131 -16.43 9.20 -4.08
N LEU A 132 -15.54 8.87 -3.13
CA LEU A 132 -14.33 8.09 -3.42
C LEU A 132 -14.67 6.71 -3.98
N THR A 133 -15.67 6.03 -3.42
CA THR A 133 -16.11 4.72 -3.92
C THR A 133 -16.68 4.81 -5.33
N SER A 134 -17.54 5.81 -5.58
CA SER A 134 -18.16 6.01 -6.89
C SER A 134 -17.13 6.42 -7.96
N ALA A 135 -16.20 7.33 -7.61
CA ALA A 135 -15.14 7.77 -8.51
C ALA A 135 -14.15 6.64 -8.84
N TRP A 136 -13.80 5.81 -7.84
CA TRP A 136 -12.99 4.62 -8.05
C TRP A 136 -13.63 3.67 -9.07
N GLY A 137 -14.93 3.39 -8.94
CA GLY A 137 -15.64 2.52 -9.88
C GLY A 137 -15.65 3.07 -11.31
N ARG A 138 -15.90 4.38 -11.48
CA ARG A 138 -15.87 5.02 -12.81
C ARG A 138 -14.49 4.96 -13.43
N MET A 139 -13.45 5.26 -12.69
CA MET A 139 -12.06 5.17 -13.16
C MET A 139 -11.71 3.76 -13.62
N LEU A 140 -12.11 2.71 -12.91
CA LEU A 140 -11.88 1.33 -13.35
C LEU A 140 -12.62 1.01 -14.66
N ASP A 141 -13.86 1.50 -14.82
CA ASP A 141 -14.62 1.31 -16.06
C ASP A 141 -13.95 2.05 -17.24
N GLU A 142 -13.46 3.27 -17.03
CA GLU A 142 -12.71 4.07 -18.04
C GLU A 142 -11.43 3.35 -18.49
N LEU A 143 -10.76 2.65 -17.57
CA LEU A 143 -9.55 1.89 -17.85
C LEU A 143 -9.83 0.47 -18.38
N GLY A 144 -11.10 0.05 -18.48
CA GLY A 144 -11.47 -1.30 -18.87
C GLY A 144 -11.04 -2.37 -17.87
N ILE A 145 -10.75 -1.98 -16.62
CA ILE A 145 -10.36 -2.89 -15.55
C ILE A 145 -11.62 -3.44 -14.89
N LYS A 146 -11.70 -4.77 -14.76
CA LYS A 146 -12.81 -5.42 -14.08
C LYS A 146 -12.96 -4.85 -12.66
N ARG A 147 -14.16 -4.41 -12.32
CA ARG A 147 -14.45 -3.77 -11.04
C ARG A 147 -13.98 -4.57 -9.83
N VAL A 148 -13.24 -3.90 -8.97
CA VAL A 148 -12.91 -4.30 -7.60
C VAL A 148 -13.34 -3.17 -6.66
N ARG A 149 -13.66 -3.48 -5.41
CA ARG A 149 -14.03 -2.45 -4.46
C ARG A 149 -12.79 -1.61 -4.09
N LEU A 150 -12.98 -0.35 -3.76
CA LEU A 150 -11.88 0.51 -3.29
C LEU A 150 -11.12 -0.11 -2.09
N HIS A 151 -11.83 -0.84 -1.22
CA HIS A 151 -11.19 -1.57 -0.12
C HIS A 151 -10.29 -2.71 -0.59
N ASP A 152 -10.57 -3.30 -1.74
CA ASP A 152 -9.78 -4.40 -2.31
C ASP A 152 -8.44 -3.91 -2.91
N ALA A 153 -8.30 -2.61 -3.21
CA ALA A 153 -7.00 -1.99 -3.54
C ALA A 153 -5.99 -2.16 -2.38
N ARG A 154 -6.46 -1.99 -1.15
CA ARG A 154 -5.65 -2.25 0.05
C ARG A 154 -5.30 -3.73 0.22
N HIS A 155 -6.19 -4.66 -0.14
CA HIS A 155 -5.88 -6.08 -0.18
C HIS A 155 -4.82 -6.39 -1.24
N SER A 156 -4.90 -5.74 -2.40
CA SER A 156 -3.90 -5.87 -3.47
C SER A 156 -2.52 -5.40 -3.02
N CYS A 157 -2.43 -4.27 -2.30
CA CYS A 157 -1.20 -3.79 -1.67
C CYS A 157 -0.56 -4.86 -0.77
N ALA A 158 -1.34 -5.41 0.15
CA ALA A 158 -0.84 -6.40 1.09
C ALA A 158 -0.46 -7.73 0.42
N THR A 159 -1.21 -8.17 -0.60
CA THR A 159 -0.86 -9.34 -1.42
C THR A 159 0.47 -9.11 -2.12
N LEU A 160 0.68 -7.94 -2.72
CA LEU A 160 1.94 -7.60 -3.38
C LEU A 160 3.11 -7.57 -2.40
N MET A 161 2.93 -6.98 -1.20
CA MET A 161 3.95 -7.01 -0.15
C MET A 161 4.29 -8.44 0.27
N HIS A 162 3.27 -9.29 0.44
CA HIS A 162 3.45 -10.69 0.82
C HIS A 162 4.22 -11.48 -0.25
N LEU A 163 3.85 -11.33 -1.53
CA LEU A 163 4.54 -11.95 -2.66
C LEU A 163 6.00 -11.50 -2.81
N ARG A 164 6.32 -10.30 -2.33
CA ARG A 164 7.69 -9.76 -2.24
C ARG A 164 8.44 -10.18 -0.98
N GLY A 165 7.88 -11.07 -0.16
CA GLY A 165 8.52 -11.61 1.03
C GLY A 165 8.53 -10.67 2.24
N VAL A 166 7.70 -9.62 2.25
CA VAL A 166 7.58 -8.73 3.41
C VAL A 166 6.97 -9.50 4.58
N PRO A 167 7.56 -9.48 5.79
CA PRO A 167 7.03 -10.20 6.94
C PRO A 167 5.59 -9.80 7.28
N ILE A 168 4.73 -10.77 7.61
CA ILE A 168 3.31 -10.55 7.92
C ILE A 168 3.10 -9.52 9.03
N ALA A 169 3.98 -9.50 10.04
CA ALA A 169 3.91 -8.50 11.12
C ALA A 169 4.11 -7.07 10.59
N VAL A 170 5.00 -6.87 9.62
CA VAL A 170 5.25 -5.58 8.96
C VAL A 170 4.04 -5.18 8.11
N ILE A 171 3.45 -6.12 7.34
CA ILE A 171 2.24 -5.89 6.56
C ILE A 171 1.08 -5.49 7.49
N ALA A 172 0.90 -6.19 8.62
CA ALA A 172 -0.13 -5.87 9.60
C ALA A 172 0.04 -4.46 10.19
N ALA A 173 1.27 -4.10 10.57
CA ALA A 173 1.61 -2.75 11.05
C ALA A 173 1.37 -1.68 9.99
N TRP A 174 1.80 -1.93 8.74
CA TRP A 174 1.58 -1.04 7.60
C TRP A 174 0.10 -0.75 7.38
N LEU A 175 -0.70 -1.78 7.38
CA LEU A 175 -2.13 -1.66 7.20
C LEU A 175 -2.84 -1.16 8.47
N GLY A 176 -2.21 -1.12 9.63
CA GLY A 176 -2.86 -0.79 10.90
C GLY A 176 -3.93 -1.81 11.28
N HIS A 177 -3.62 -3.10 11.15
CA HIS A 177 -4.42 -4.18 11.67
C HIS A 177 -4.11 -4.40 13.15
N ALA A 178 -5.14 -4.68 13.96
CA ALA A 178 -4.99 -4.92 15.39
C ALA A 178 -4.18 -6.19 15.70
N SER A 179 -4.15 -7.17 14.77
CA SER A 179 -3.35 -8.39 14.92
C SER A 179 -2.81 -8.89 13.59
N ALA A 180 -1.63 -9.51 13.63
CA ALA A 180 -1.05 -10.22 12.50
C ALA A 180 -1.86 -11.45 12.08
N ALA A 181 -2.58 -12.08 13.03
CA ALA A 181 -3.45 -13.23 12.75
C ALA A 181 -4.57 -12.89 11.77
N PHE A 182 -5.18 -11.69 11.88
CA PHE A 182 -6.16 -11.23 10.91
C PHE A 182 -5.54 -11.07 9.51
N THR A 183 -4.34 -10.50 9.43
CA THR A 183 -3.61 -10.38 8.16
C THR A 183 -3.32 -11.75 7.57
N LEU A 184 -2.85 -12.71 8.39
CA LEU A 184 -2.56 -14.06 7.96
C LEU A 184 -3.82 -14.78 7.42
N SER A 185 -4.97 -14.65 8.08
CA SER A 185 -6.22 -15.30 7.63
C SER A 185 -6.71 -14.78 6.27
N VAL A 186 -6.47 -13.51 5.97
CA VAL A 186 -6.84 -12.90 4.68
C VAL A 186 -5.92 -13.38 3.56
N TYR A 187 -4.63 -13.63 3.87
CA TYR A 187 -3.61 -14.00 2.87
C TYR A 187 -3.26 -15.49 2.85
N ALA A 188 -3.90 -16.33 3.67
CA ALA A 188 -3.70 -17.77 3.67
C ALA A 188 -3.86 -18.41 2.27
N HIS A 189 -4.78 -17.87 1.46
CA HIS A 189 -4.98 -18.36 0.08
C HIS A 189 -3.85 -18.00 -0.89
N SER A 190 -3.13 -16.90 -0.67
CA SER A 190 -1.95 -16.56 -1.49
C SER A 190 -0.74 -17.43 -1.15
N GLN A 191 -0.74 -18.12 -0.01
CA GLN A 191 0.28 -19.10 0.34
C GLN A 191 0.19 -20.35 -0.52
N ASP A 192 -1.00 -20.78 -0.93
CA ASP A 192 -1.18 -21.94 -1.78
C ASP A 192 -0.50 -21.75 -3.15
N ASP A 193 -0.57 -20.56 -3.73
CA ASP A 193 0.08 -20.25 -4.99
C ASP A 193 1.60 -20.07 -4.82
N ALA A 194 2.05 -19.51 -3.70
CA ALA A 194 3.47 -19.44 -3.34
C ALA A 194 4.05 -20.84 -3.06
N LEU A 195 3.28 -21.75 -2.43
CA LEU A 195 3.68 -23.14 -2.21
C LEU A 195 3.77 -23.91 -3.53
N LYS A 196 2.85 -23.72 -4.47
CA LYS A 196 2.92 -24.31 -5.81
C LYS A 196 4.14 -23.79 -6.59
N ALA A 197 4.43 -22.49 -6.51
CA ALA A 197 5.62 -21.90 -7.14
C ALA A 197 6.91 -22.42 -6.50
N ALA A 198 6.95 -22.58 -5.18
CA ALA A 198 8.08 -23.18 -4.46
C ALA A 198 8.25 -24.67 -4.84
N ALA A 199 7.17 -25.44 -4.91
CA ALA A 199 7.22 -26.83 -5.36
C ALA A 199 7.73 -26.94 -6.82
N GLY A 200 7.33 -26.03 -7.71
CA GLY A 200 7.84 -25.95 -9.08
C GLY A 200 9.32 -25.59 -9.17
N SER A 201 9.86 -24.84 -8.21
CA SER A 201 11.30 -24.55 -8.15
C SER A 201 12.12 -25.76 -7.65
N PHE A 202 11.56 -26.60 -6.78
CA PHE A 202 12.16 -27.88 -6.36
C PHE A 202 12.26 -28.88 -7.51
N GLY A 203 11.26 -28.95 -8.38
CA GLY A 203 11.27 -29.82 -9.56
C GLY A 203 12.42 -29.52 -10.53
N ARG A 204 12.83 -28.27 -10.65
CA ARG A 204 14.00 -27.88 -11.46
C ARG A 204 15.35 -28.30 -10.87
N VAL A 205 15.46 -28.39 -9.56
CA VAL A 205 16.69 -28.83 -8.88
C VAL A 205 16.87 -30.36 -9.00
N VAL A 206 15.76 -31.12 -9.02
CA VAL A 206 15.79 -32.58 -9.13
C VAL A 206 16.05 -33.04 -10.57
N THR A 207 15.53 -32.32 -11.60
CA THR A 207 15.73 -32.67 -13.02
C THR A 207 17.10 -32.29 -13.57
N THR A 208 17.87 -31.42 -12.95
CA THR A 208 19.22 -31.05 -13.40
C THR A 208 20.30 -32.07 -12.97
N ARG A 209 19.97 -33.05 -12.15
CA ARG A 209 20.94 -34.07 -11.68
C ARG A 209 21.06 -35.29 -12.57
N ASP A 210 20.14 -35.51 -13.51
CA ASP A 210 20.10 -36.72 -14.34
C ASP A 210 20.60 -36.52 -15.79
N THR A 211 21.23 -35.39 -16.14
CA THR A 211 21.71 -35.14 -17.50
C THR A 211 23.20 -34.78 -17.61
N GLU A 212 24.01 -35.03 -16.58
CA GLU A 212 25.47 -34.90 -16.71
C GLU A 212 26.16 -36.27 -16.81
N THR A 213 25.94 -36.94 -17.94
CA THR A 213 26.93 -37.88 -18.50
C THR A 213 27.16 -37.50 -19.96
N GLY A 214 28.21 -36.71 -20.20
CA GLY A 214 28.83 -36.56 -21.52
C GLY A 214 28.80 -35.16 -22.11
N SER A 215 29.74 -34.31 -21.80
CA SER A 215 30.69 -33.63 -22.70
C SER A 215 31.33 -32.42 -22.02
N GLU A 216 32.64 -32.37 -22.14
CA GLU A 216 33.52 -31.29 -21.68
C GLU A 216 33.14 -29.94 -22.28
N GLY A 217 33.13 -28.88 -21.46
CA GLY A 217 33.08 -27.53 -22.02
C GLY A 217 32.73 -26.41 -21.05
N ARG A 218 33.76 -25.83 -20.40
CA ARG A 218 33.81 -24.48 -19.81
C ARG A 218 32.91 -24.16 -18.63
N HIS A 219 33.51 -24.24 -17.45
CA HIS A 219 33.07 -23.55 -16.23
C HIS A 219 32.95 -22.04 -16.46
N GLN A 220 31.73 -21.51 -16.40
CA GLN A 220 31.49 -20.17 -15.96
C GLN A 220 30.92 -20.26 -14.53
N ALA A 221 31.71 -19.78 -13.60
CA ALA A 221 31.38 -19.73 -12.19
C ALA A 221 30.13 -18.86 -11.98
N TRP A 222 29.10 -19.47 -11.42
CA TRP A 222 27.91 -18.77 -10.96
C TRP A 222 28.17 -18.28 -9.54
N GLU A 223 28.44 -16.98 -9.36
CA GLU A 223 28.50 -16.37 -8.03
C GLU A 223 27.09 -16.13 -7.52
N PRO A 224 26.72 -16.64 -6.34
CA PRO A 224 25.42 -16.34 -5.73
C PRO A 224 25.45 -14.91 -5.16
N LEU A 225 24.57 -14.04 -5.67
CA LEU A 225 24.25 -12.73 -5.10
C LEU A 225 23.51 -12.88 -3.75
N LEU A 226 24.18 -13.48 -2.78
CA LEU A 226 23.72 -13.54 -1.39
C LEU A 226 24.94 -13.40 -0.49
N THR A 227 25.42 -12.17 -0.28
CA THR A 227 26.08 -11.78 0.99
C THR A 227 26.41 -10.29 0.93
N ARG A 228 25.45 -9.44 1.28
CA ARG A 228 25.80 -8.22 2.02
C ARG A 228 25.34 -8.46 3.45
N PRO A 229 26.25 -8.62 4.42
CA PRO A 229 25.88 -8.69 5.82
C PRO A 229 25.36 -7.35 6.27
N TYR A 230 24.14 -7.36 6.79
CA TYR A 230 23.57 -6.24 7.52
C TYR A 230 24.39 -6.10 8.80
N SER A 231 25.28 -5.14 8.89
CA SER A 231 26.00 -4.82 10.11
C SER A 231 25.06 -4.11 11.07
N VAL A 232 24.48 -4.86 11.99
CA VAL A 232 23.82 -4.31 13.17
C VAL A 232 24.93 -3.77 14.08
N GLY A 233 25.06 -2.45 14.17
CA GLY A 233 25.91 -1.79 15.15
C GLY A 233 25.49 -2.21 16.55
N ARG A 234 26.37 -2.88 17.25
CA ARG A 234 26.27 -3.15 18.70
C ARG A 234 26.34 -1.80 19.42
N ALA A 235 25.21 -1.26 19.84
CA ALA A 235 25.19 -0.26 20.90
C ALA A 235 25.46 -0.98 22.22
N GLY A 236 26.59 -0.65 22.86
CA GLY A 236 26.98 -1.21 24.14
C GLY A 236 25.99 -0.81 25.23
N LEU A 237 25.47 -1.83 25.92
CA LEU A 237 24.83 -1.68 27.21
C LEU A 237 25.93 -1.80 28.26
N GLU A 238 26.38 -0.66 28.81
CA GLU A 238 27.12 -0.66 30.06
C GLU A 238 26.14 -0.66 31.24
N PRO A 239 26.34 -1.51 32.27
CA PRO A 239 25.49 -1.50 33.45
C PRO A 239 25.92 -0.32 34.36
N ALA A 240 24.98 0.55 34.69
CA ALA A 240 25.16 1.57 35.70
C ALA A 240 25.32 0.89 37.08
N THR A 241 26.53 0.90 37.61
CA THR A 241 26.80 0.61 39.03
C THR A 241 26.45 1.84 39.87
N ASN A 242 25.41 1.72 40.68
CA ASN A 242 25.16 2.62 41.79
C ASN A 242 26.22 2.39 42.88
N GLY A 243 26.91 3.46 43.24
CA GLY A 243 27.75 3.55 44.41
C GLY A 243 27.47 4.83 45.19
N LEU A 244 26.92 4.66 46.42
CA LEU A 244 26.84 5.57 47.57
C LEU A 244 26.15 6.93 47.37
#